data_b12cd17c3e6e3c61c8ca8dd0929a933b
#
_entry.id   b12cd17c3e6e3c61c8ca8dd0929a933b
#
_cell.length_a   1.000
_cell.length_b   1.000
_cell.length_c   1.000
_cell.angle_alpha   90.00
_cell.angle_beta   90.00
_cell.angle_gamma   90.00
#
_symmetry.space_group_name_H-M   'P 1'
#
loop_
_entity.id
_entity.type
_entity.pdbx_description
1 polymer ?
#
loop_
_entity_poly.entity_id
_entity_poly.type
_entity_poly.pdbx_seq_one_letter_code
_entity_poly.pdbx_strand_id
1 'polypeptide(L)'
;MKNSEATLRIQGKIISIRGQVAEVEFPEAKPRLRDVIVLVDDPSTQMELYAASIRNTYYCVVLSPTSRITRGARVINRGSSVTIPAGKEVLGRVIDAFGNPIDSKGIIETTEHIPIYRSPLGYHEIIPKSEILDTGIKIIDLFCPLVKGGKLGLVGGAGVGKTTLLTELIHNIVILREEENAISIFAGVGERTREAHELLETLTLKGVLPRTVLVLGAMGEHPAIRFRTAYTAITLAEYFRDTMKKNVLFFVDNMYRFAQAGNELSTVTDVIPSEDGYQPTLTSEMATVQERLMSGRGGMVSTVEAIYVPNDDVLDQAVQSIFVYLDSIVVFSRDIYQKNFLPAIDILESHSSALTPDLVGEKHYTAAFQAQSLLKKAVKLERIVSLIGESELTPEDRILYKRANILRNFMTQPLYVVEDQSHRPGIYVPRQKTVEDTVRILAGEFDNYTPDEFLYIGTTENLHAKRT
;
A
#
# COMPACT_ATOMS: atom_id res chain seq x y z
N MET A 1 7.83 51.61 7.63
CA MET A 1 7.11 51.30 8.89
C MET A 1 6.93 49.82 8.96
N LYS A 2 7.73 49.16 9.79
CA LYS A 2 7.70 47.68 9.97
C LYS A 2 6.58 47.37 10.96
N ASN A 3 5.47 46.80 10.46
CA ASN A 3 4.51 46.17 11.34
C ASN A 3 5.06 44.77 11.68
N SER A 4 5.71 44.68 12.82
CA SER A 4 5.90 43.41 13.50
C SER A 4 4.58 43.04 14.18
N GLU A 5 3.70 42.33 13.51
CA GLU A 5 2.67 41.56 14.18
C GLU A 5 3.37 40.45 14.96
N ALA A 6 3.69 40.75 16.21
CA ALA A 6 3.97 39.74 17.21
C ALA A 6 2.69 38.94 17.36
N THR A 7 2.60 37.81 16.63
CA THR A 7 1.52 36.82 16.80
C THR A 7 1.50 36.49 18.28
N LEU A 8 0.47 36.93 19.02
CA LEU A 8 0.24 36.58 20.42
C LEU A 8 0.24 35.06 20.52
N ARG A 9 1.39 34.49 20.95
CA ARG A 9 1.53 33.06 21.12
C ARG A 9 0.62 32.64 22.28
N ILE A 10 -0.41 31.87 21.94
CA ILE A 10 -1.36 31.31 22.90
C ILE A 10 -0.60 30.44 23.89
N GLN A 11 -0.55 30.81 25.15
CA GLN A 11 0.12 30.08 26.22
C GLN A 11 -0.89 29.23 26.99
N GLY A 12 -0.46 28.02 27.35
CA GLY A 12 -1.21 27.08 28.16
C GLY A 12 -0.33 26.36 29.18
N LYS A 13 -0.93 25.48 29.95
CA LYS A 13 -0.29 24.65 30.97
C LYS A 13 -0.79 23.23 30.96
N ILE A 14 0.13 22.28 31.07
CA ILE A 14 -0.25 20.85 31.20
C ILE A 14 -0.81 20.64 32.62
N ILE A 15 -2.07 20.19 32.69
CA ILE A 15 -2.77 19.93 33.95
C ILE A 15 -2.79 18.47 34.34
N SER A 16 -2.81 17.57 33.34
CA SER A 16 -2.84 16.13 33.51
C SER A 16 -2.09 15.42 32.40
N ILE A 17 -1.53 14.25 32.69
CA ILE A 17 -0.89 13.37 31.71
C ILE A 17 -1.38 11.94 31.99
N ARG A 18 -1.92 11.29 30.97
CA ARG A 18 -2.37 9.88 31.01
C ARG A 18 -1.74 9.13 29.83
N GLY A 19 -0.68 8.36 30.11
CA GLY A 19 0.06 7.68 29.06
C GLY A 19 0.59 8.68 28.04
N GLN A 20 0.02 8.70 26.86
CA GLN A 20 0.45 9.53 25.72
C GLN A 20 -0.53 10.67 25.39
N VAL A 21 -1.47 10.93 26.29
CA VAL A 21 -2.38 12.08 26.20
C VAL A 21 -2.07 13.04 27.33
N ALA A 22 -1.83 14.30 26.97
CA ALA A 22 -1.72 15.41 27.90
C ALA A 22 -3.00 16.23 27.86
N GLU A 23 -3.52 16.59 29.02
CA GLU A 23 -4.60 17.56 29.14
C GLU A 23 -3.98 18.94 29.38
N VAL A 24 -4.30 19.88 28.51
CA VAL A 24 -3.70 21.23 28.49
C VAL A 24 -4.79 22.27 28.70
N GLU A 25 -4.60 23.17 29.62
CA GLU A 25 -5.47 24.31 29.88
C GLU A 25 -4.95 25.55 29.14
N PHE A 26 -5.85 26.22 28.40
CA PHE A 26 -5.61 27.51 27.74
C PHE A 26 -6.59 28.57 28.30
N PRO A 27 -6.22 29.36 29.30
CA PRO A 27 -7.15 30.24 30.02
C PRO A 27 -7.76 31.36 29.14
N GLU A 28 -6.96 31.94 28.26
CA GLU A 28 -7.29 33.16 27.52
C GLU A 28 -7.62 32.98 26.05
N ALA A 29 -7.38 31.80 25.48
CA ALA A 29 -7.53 31.60 24.05
C ALA A 29 -8.04 30.21 23.69
N LYS A 30 -8.67 30.13 22.52
CA LYS A 30 -9.22 28.87 21.98
C LYS A 30 -8.33 28.36 20.84
N PRO A 31 -7.40 27.44 21.09
CA PRO A 31 -6.64 26.80 20.04
C PRO A 31 -7.56 25.98 19.12
N ARG A 32 -7.12 25.77 17.87
CA ARG A 32 -7.85 24.98 16.90
C ARG A 32 -7.47 23.50 17.00
N LEU A 33 -8.38 22.62 16.67
CA LEU A 33 -8.08 21.19 16.52
C LEU A 33 -6.95 21.03 15.48
N ARG A 34 -6.04 20.08 15.76
CA ARG A 34 -4.82 19.81 14.99
C ARG A 34 -3.71 20.85 15.08
N ASP A 35 -3.87 21.90 15.90
CA ASP A 35 -2.75 22.79 16.18
C ASP A 35 -1.63 22.04 16.91
N VAL A 36 -0.38 22.37 16.56
CA VAL A 36 0.81 21.86 17.24
C VAL A 36 1.07 22.69 18.48
N ILE A 37 1.17 22.00 19.60
CA ILE A 37 1.49 22.54 20.91
C ILE A 37 2.91 22.10 21.27
N VAL A 38 3.75 23.02 21.72
CA VAL A 38 5.14 22.74 22.10
C VAL A 38 5.43 23.18 23.54
N LEU A 39 6.37 22.53 24.20
CA LEU A 39 6.85 23.02 25.50
C LEU A 39 7.60 24.33 25.32
N VAL A 40 7.45 25.25 26.28
CA VAL A 40 8.19 26.52 26.31
C VAL A 40 9.68 26.28 26.48
N ASP A 41 10.03 25.37 27.39
CA ASP A 41 11.40 25.07 27.81
C ASP A 41 12.11 24.08 26.87
N ASP A 42 11.34 23.31 26.05
CA ASP A 42 11.85 22.39 25.04
C ASP A 42 10.92 22.38 23.81
N PRO A 43 11.09 23.29 22.84
CA PRO A 43 10.26 23.36 21.64
C PRO A 43 10.35 22.14 20.69
N SER A 44 11.30 21.22 20.93
CA SER A 44 11.41 19.95 20.21
C SER A 44 10.34 18.95 20.67
N THR A 45 9.83 19.09 21.89
CA THR A 45 8.74 18.29 22.42
C THR A 45 7.41 18.84 21.91
N GLN A 46 6.76 18.04 21.06
CA GLN A 46 5.54 18.41 20.34
C GLN A 46 4.36 17.56 20.77
N MET A 47 3.19 18.18 20.77
CA MET A 47 1.90 17.57 20.98
C MET A 47 0.94 18.11 19.92
N GLU A 48 -0.08 17.36 19.57
CA GLU A 48 -1.14 17.82 18.67
C GLU A 48 -2.46 17.87 19.43
N LEU A 49 -3.16 18.96 19.29
CA LEU A 49 -4.48 19.14 19.88
C LEU A 49 -5.49 18.25 19.16
N TYR A 50 -6.01 17.26 19.89
CA TYR A 50 -6.88 16.22 19.35
C TYR A 50 -8.37 16.50 19.58
N ALA A 51 -8.75 16.90 20.81
CA ALA A 51 -10.13 17.15 21.17
C ALA A 51 -10.23 18.23 22.26
N ALA A 52 -11.37 18.92 22.30
CA ALA A 52 -11.72 19.78 23.41
C ALA A 52 -12.27 18.96 24.57
N SER A 53 -11.90 19.31 25.81
CA SER A 53 -12.41 18.78 27.05
C SER A 53 -13.38 19.77 27.73
N ILE A 54 -13.46 19.77 29.02
CA ILE A 54 -14.37 20.62 29.80
C ILE A 54 -13.75 22.03 29.96
N ARG A 55 -14.55 23.06 29.78
CA ARG A 55 -14.15 24.47 29.88
C ARG A 55 -13.04 24.84 28.87
N ASN A 56 -11.88 25.35 29.33
CA ASN A 56 -10.74 25.77 28.54
C ASN A 56 -9.63 24.69 28.47
N THR A 57 -9.99 23.43 28.67
CA THR A 57 -9.06 22.30 28.64
C THR A 57 -9.19 21.52 27.33
N TYR A 58 -8.06 20.95 26.88
CA TYR A 58 -7.94 20.27 25.62
C TYR A 58 -7.10 19.02 25.76
N TYR A 59 -7.50 17.95 25.11
CA TYR A 59 -6.69 16.74 25.00
C TYR A 59 -5.70 16.89 23.86
N CYS A 60 -4.41 16.74 24.21
CA CYS A 60 -3.31 16.79 23.25
C CYS A 60 -2.62 15.42 23.19
N VAL A 61 -2.50 14.85 22.01
CA VAL A 61 -1.74 13.63 21.78
C VAL A 61 -0.26 13.97 21.69
N VAL A 62 0.56 13.32 22.50
CA VAL A 62 2.00 13.54 22.55
C VAL A 62 2.66 12.91 21.34
N LEU A 63 3.41 13.69 20.58
CA LEU A 63 4.11 13.27 19.36
C LEU A 63 5.61 13.02 19.60
N SER A 64 6.10 13.32 20.79
CA SER A 64 7.48 13.15 21.21
C SER A 64 7.57 12.14 22.36
N PRO A 65 8.77 11.68 22.77
CA PRO A 65 8.91 10.82 23.94
C PRO A 65 8.26 11.42 25.20
N THR A 66 7.36 10.66 25.83
CA THR A 66 6.56 11.12 26.98
C THR A 66 7.40 11.47 28.20
N SER A 67 8.63 10.96 28.30
CA SER A 67 9.58 11.28 29.37
C SER A 67 9.96 12.78 29.46
N ARG A 68 9.70 13.53 28.39
CA ARG A 68 10.02 14.97 28.34
C ARG A 68 8.89 15.87 28.83
N ILE A 69 7.70 15.35 29.06
CA ILE A 69 6.54 16.12 29.52
C ILE A 69 6.30 15.92 30.99
N THR A 70 5.97 17.03 31.68
CA THR A 70 5.67 17.02 33.12
C THR A 70 4.40 17.82 33.39
N ARG A 71 3.65 17.39 34.42
CA ARG A 71 2.53 18.17 34.93
C ARG A 71 2.99 19.56 35.41
N GLY A 72 2.28 20.58 34.98
CA GLY A 72 2.61 21.96 35.31
C GLY A 72 3.52 22.65 34.28
N ALA A 73 4.06 21.91 33.29
CA ALA A 73 4.88 22.52 32.26
C ALA A 73 4.07 23.51 31.41
N ARG A 74 4.75 24.63 31.04
CA ARG A 74 4.17 25.66 30.17
C ARG A 74 4.29 25.25 28.72
N VAL A 75 3.25 25.53 27.95
CA VAL A 75 3.16 25.21 26.52
C VAL A 75 2.78 26.43 25.69
N ILE A 76 3.14 26.39 24.42
CA ILE A 76 2.78 27.40 23.44
C ILE A 76 2.09 26.70 22.26
N ASN A 77 0.96 27.25 21.81
CA ASN A 77 0.35 26.88 20.54
C ASN A 77 1.12 27.56 19.39
N ARG A 78 1.54 26.77 18.39
CA ARG A 78 2.16 27.30 17.17
C ARG A 78 1.16 27.95 16.21
N GLY A 79 -0.15 27.70 16.39
CA GLY A 79 -1.22 28.19 15.51
C GLY A 79 -1.24 27.56 14.12
N SER A 80 -0.58 26.43 13.97
CA SER A 80 -0.51 25.66 12.72
C SER A 80 -0.52 24.17 13.02
N SER A 81 -1.00 23.39 12.07
CA SER A 81 -0.92 21.92 12.14
C SER A 81 0.51 21.44 11.82
N VAL A 82 0.73 20.14 11.96
CA VAL A 82 1.97 19.49 11.55
C VAL A 82 2.25 19.78 10.07
N THR A 83 3.47 20.24 9.78
CA THR A 83 3.96 20.49 8.43
C THR A 83 5.19 19.64 8.17
N ILE A 84 5.35 19.22 6.90
CA ILE A 84 6.46 18.38 6.45
C ILE A 84 7.22 19.05 5.32
N PRO A 85 8.52 18.76 5.15
CA PRO A 85 9.29 19.22 4.01
C PRO A 85 8.73 18.64 2.71
N ALA A 86 8.70 19.45 1.66
CA ALA A 86 8.29 19.04 0.33
C ALA A 86 9.33 19.55 -0.70
N GLY A 87 9.25 19.04 -1.92
CA GLY A 87 10.19 19.35 -2.99
C GLY A 87 10.85 18.11 -3.56
N LYS A 88 11.68 18.29 -4.57
CA LYS A 88 12.50 17.20 -5.15
C LYS A 88 13.57 16.70 -4.16
N GLU A 89 13.90 17.51 -3.16
CA GLU A 89 14.90 17.25 -2.14
C GLU A 89 14.52 16.09 -1.21
N VAL A 90 13.23 15.72 -1.16
CA VAL A 90 12.76 14.54 -0.41
C VAL A 90 12.92 13.23 -1.20
N LEU A 91 13.18 13.29 -2.52
CA LEU A 91 13.42 12.10 -3.33
C LEU A 91 14.73 11.41 -2.92
N GLY A 92 14.70 10.10 -2.83
CA GLY A 92 15.84 9.30 -2.38
C GLY A 92 16.06 9.31 -0.87
N ARG A 93 15.11 9.88 -0.10
CA ARG A 93 15.21 10.03 1.35
C ARG A 93 14.24 9.07 2.06
N VAL A 94 14.63 8.74 3.29
CA VAL A 94 13.79 8.02 4.25
C VAL A 94 13.45 8.98 5.39
N ILE A 95 12.17 9.20 5.62
CA ILE A 95 11.66 10.17 6.59
C ILE A 95 10.67 9.53 7.56
N ASP A 96 10.52 10.15 8.73
CA ASP A 96 9.48 9.80 9.70
C ASP A 96 8.12 10.48 9.37
N ALA A 97 7.13 10.27 10.23
CA ALA A 97 5.79 10.89 10.12
C ALA A 97 5.79 12.43 10.16
N PHE A 98 6.87 13.06 10.59
CA PHE A 98 7.02 14.53 10.70
C PHE A 98 7.93 15.09 9.61
N GLY A 99 8.41 14.25 8.68
CA GLY A 99 9.33 14.65 7.63
C GLY A 99 10.79 14.77 8.07
N ASN A 100 11.14 14.31 9.28
CA ASN A 100 12.53 14.27 9.71
C ASN A 100 13.26 13.12 9.01
N PRO A 101 14.48 13.34 8.50
CA PRO A 101 15.27 12.28 7.88
C PRO A 101 15.72 11.26 8.91
N ILE A 102 15.57 9.98 8.60
CA ILE A 102 16.03 8.84 9.42
C ILE A 102 17.05 7.97 8.69
N ASP A 103 17.55 8.44 7.53
CA ASP A 103 18.48 7.76 6.64
C ASP A 103 19.95 8.13 6.85
N SER A 104 20.28 8.86 7.90
CA SER A 104 21.63 9.34 8.22
C SER A 104 22.28 10.23 7.14
N LYS A 105 21.50 10.73 6.15
CA LYS A 105 21.99 11.59 5.06
C LYS A 105 21.93 13.10 5.38
N GLY A 106 21.69 13.46 6.64
CA GLY A 106 21.58 14.86 7.08
C GLY A 106 20.20 15.48 6.81
N ILE A 107 20.06 16.75 7.13
CA ILE A 107 18.81 17.52 7.05
C ILE A 107 18.37 17.66 5.59
N ILE A 108 17.06 17.66 5.35
CA ILE A 108 16.48 17.95 4.04
C ILE A 108 16.40 19.47 3.88
N GLU A 109 17.26 20.02 3.02
CA GLU A 109 17.30 21.46 2.76
C GLU A 109 16.23 21.84 1.75
N THR A 110 15.06 22.25 2.23
CA THR A 110 13.97 22.79 1.41
C THR A 110 13.34 24.01 2.04
N THR A 111 12.87 24.92 1.20
CA THR A 111 12.08 26.08 1.63
C THR A 111 10.59 25.79 1.70
N GLU A 112 10.13 24.68 1.12
CA GLU A 112 8.73 24.33 1.04
C GLU A 112 8.34 23.40 2.17
N HIS A 113 7.36 23.84 2.99
CA HIS A 113 6.75 23.02 4.03
C HIS A 113 5.23 23.05 3.85
N ILE A 114 4.62 21.89 3.85
CA ILE A 114 3.19 21.71 3.57
C ILE A 114 2.48 21.01 4.73
N PRO A 115 1.25 21.41 5.07
CA PRO A 115 0.49 20.78 6.14
C PRO A 115 0.03 19.38 5.72
N ILE A 116 0.06 18.42 6.69
CA ILE A 116 -0.35 17.03 6.42
C ILE A 116 -1.87 16.85 6.33
N TYR A 117 -2.64 17.78 6.88
CA TYR A 117 -4.10 17.76 6.80
C TYR A 117 -4.57 18.68 5.67
N ARG A 118 -5.05 18.05 4.60
CA ARG A 118 -5.55 18.72 3.40
C ARG A 118 -6.90 18.12 3.01
N SER A 119 -7.69 18.90 2.31
CA SER A 119 -8.95 18.41 1.72
C SER A 119 -8.65 17.59 0.45
N PRO A 120 -9.43 16.55 0.15
CA PRO A 120 -9.32 15.85 -1.12
C PRO A 120 -9.61 16.77 -2.31
N LEU A 121 -9.32 16.29 -3.53
CA LEU A 121 -9.63 17.01 -4.77
C LEU A 121 -11.12 17.31 -4.88
N GLY A 122 -11.45 18.47 -5.45
CA GLY A 122 -12.82 18.79 -5.83
C GLY A 122 -13.32 17.84 -6.94
N TYR A 123 -14.62 17.54 -6.94
CA TYR A 123 -15.21 16.58 -7.90
C TYR A 123 -14.86 16.90 -9.38
N HIS A 124 -14.79 18.17 -9.74
CA HIS A 124 -14.47 18.63 -11.10
C HIS A 124 -12.97 18.51 -11.48
N GLU A 125 -12.12 18.20 -10.52
CA GLU A 125 -10.66 18.04 -10.71
C GLU A 125 -10.27 16.60 -10.95
N ILE A 126 -11.15 15.65 -10.61
CA ILE A 126 -10.91 14.22 -10.74
C ILE A 126 -10.96 13.83 -12.22
N ILE A 127 -9.98 13.05 -12.67
CA ILE A 127 -9.96 12.49 -14.03
C ILE A 127 -10.33 11.00 -14.03
N PRO A 128 -11.09 10.56 -15.06
CA PRO A 128 -11.47 9.17 -15.18
C PRO A 128 -10.25 8.30 -15.49
N LYS A 129 -10.31 7.04 -15.06
CA LYS A 129 -9.33 5.99 -15.32
C LYS A 129 -9.59 5.43 -16.73
N SER A 130 -8.57 5.28 -17.56
CA SER A 130 -8.78 4.88 -18.97
C SER A 130 -7.76 3.89 -19.52
N GLU A 131 -6.61 3.69 -18.86
CA GLU A 131 -5.50 2.89 -19.37
C GLU A 131 -5.09 1.82 -18.37
N ILE A 132 -4.70 0.65 -18.88
CA ILE A 132 -4.12 -0.43 -18.06
C ILE A 132 -2.65 -0.12 -17.81
N LEU A 133 -2.24 -0.24 -16.55
CA LEU A 133 -0.85 -0.19 -16.12
C LEU A 133 -0.31 -1.63 -16.07
N ASP A 134 0.47 -2.02 -17.08
CA ASP A 134 1.07 -3.35 -17.12
C ASP A 134 2.12 -3.49 -16.01
N THR A 135 2.02 -4.55 -15.24
CA THR A 135 2.93 -4.82 -14.12
C THR A 135 4.09 -5.73 -14.50
N GLY A 136 3.99 -6.42 -15.63
CA GLY A 136 4.94 -7.43 -16.06
C GLY A 136 4.85 -8.74 -15.29
N ILE A 137 3.83 -8.90 -14.44
CA ILE A 137 3.55 -10.09 -13.65
C ILE A 137 2.32 -10.78 -14.25
N LYS A 138 2.53 -11.94 -14.86
CA LYS A 138 1.52 -12.67 -15.67
C LYS A 138 0.17 -12.79 -14.97
N ILE A 139 0.17 -13.24 -13.73
CA ILE A 139 -1.05 -13.53 -12.98
C ILE A 139 -1.84 -12.24 -12.67
N ILE A 140 -1.16 -11.13 -12.37
CA ILE A 140 -1.80 -9.82 -12.14
C ILE A 140 -2.32 -9.28 -13.47
N ASP A 141 -1.46 -9.20 -14.47
CA ASP A 141 -1.79 -8.59 -15.75
C ASP A 141 -2.92 -9.31 -16.48
N LEU A 142 -3.08 -10.63 -16.28
CA LEU A 142 -4.15 -11.41 -16.90
C LEU A 142 -5.47 -11.33 -16.13
N PHE A 143 -5.45 -11.55 -14.80
CA PHE A 143 -6.66 -11.74 -14.00
C PHE A 143 -7.09 -10.54 -13.18
N CYS A 144 -6.12 -9.69 -12.78
CA CYS A 144 -6.34 -8.54 -11.90
C CYS A 144 -5.68 -7.28 -12.44
N PRO A 145 -5.93 -6.91 -13.71
CA PRO A 145 -5.24 -5.78 -14.33
C PRO A 145 -5.40 -4.51 -13.49
N LEU A 146 -4.30 -3.79 -13.32
CA LEU A 146 -4.26 -2.51 -12.63
C LEU A 146 -4.55 -1.38 -13.61
N VAL A 147 -5.48 -0.50 -13.28
CA VAL A 147 -5.74 0.70 -14.07
C VAL A 147 -4.80 1.82 -13.64
N LYS A 148 -4.30 2.59 -14.59
CA LYS A 148 -3.55 3.83 -14.33
C LYS A 148 -4.42 4.79 -13.52
N GLY A 149 -3.93 5.21 -12.35
CA GLY A 149 -4.73 5.97 -11.40
C GLY A 149 -5.75 5.16 -10.59
N GLY A 150 -5.67 3.82 -10.68
CA GLY A 150 -6.49 2.89 -9.91
C GLY A 150 -5.79 2.41 -8.63
N LYS A 151 -6.50 1.57 -7.88
CA LYS A 151 -6.07 1.02 -6.59
C LYS A 151 -6.08 -0.51 -6.61
N LEU A 152 -4.93 -1.10 -6.34
CA LEU A 152 -4.71 -2.53 -6.23
C LEU A 152 -4.51 -2.94 -4.78
N GLY A 153 -5.33 -3.83 -4.25
CA GLY A 153 -5.15 -4.43 -2.93
C GLY A 153 -4.39 -5.76 -3.02
N LEU A 154 -3.33 -5.91 -2.25
CA LEU A 154 -2.59 -7.16 -2.03
C LEU A 154 -3.04 -7.75 -0.68
N VAL A 155 -3.95 -8.71 -0.71
CA VAL A 155 -4.73 -9.18 0.43
C VAL A 155 -4.24 -10.56 0.90
N GLY A 156 -4.07 -10.76 2.20
CA GLY A 156 -3.75 -12.08 2.75
C GLY A 156 -3.05 -12.05 4.10
N GLY A 157 -2.82 -13.22 4.67
CA GLY A 157 -2.14 -13.42 5.95
C GLY A 157 -0.66 -13.00 5.95
N ALA A 158 0.02 -13.17 7.07
CA ALA A 158 1.44 -12.86 7.20
C ALA A 158 2.32 -13.87 6.47
N GLY A 159 3.43 -13.43 5.88
CA GLY A 159 4.49 -14.28 5.32
C GLY A 159 4.16 -14.99 4.01
N VAL A 160 3.17 -14.53 3.26
CA VAL A 160 2.76 -15.11 1.96
C VAL A 160 3.37 -14.39 0.74
N GLY A 161 4.27 -13.42 0.95
CA GLY A 161 4.99 -12.72 -0.12
C GLY A 161 4.38 -11.40 -0.58
N LYS A 162 3.48 -10.76 0.21
CA LYS A 162 2.89 -9.46 -0.16
C LYS A 162 3.93 -8.36 -0.34
N THR A 163 4.81 -8.16 0.64
CA THR A 163 5.88 -7.14 0.58
C THR A 163 6.85 -7.43 -0.57
N THR A 164 7.19 -8.70 -0.81
CA THR A 164 8.01 -9.11 -1.96
C THR A 164 7.37 -8.72 -3.29
N LEU A 165 6.08 -9.01 -3.47
CA LEU A 165 5.36 -8.65 -4.68
C LEU A 165 5.21 -7.13 -4.83
N LEU A 166 4.98 -6.42 -3.72
CA LEU A 166 4.94 -4.96 -3.70
C LEU A 166 6.27 -4.36 -4.18
N THR A 167 7.40 -4.87 -3.67
CA THR A 167 8.73 -4.43 -4.10
C THR A 167 9.01 -4.75 -5.56
N GLU A 168 8.55 -5.91 -6.04
CA GLU A 168 8.63 -6.29 -7.47
C GLU A 168 7.83 -5.32 -8.35
N LEU A 169 6.62 -4.92 -7.93
CA LEU A 169 5.81 -3.92 -8.63
C LEU A 169 6.52 -2.56 -8.71
N ILE A 170 7.15 -2.13 -7.59
CA ILE A 170 7.95 -0.90 -7.60
C ILE A 170 9.06 -1.01 -8.64
N HIS A 171 9.83 -2.11 -8.63
CA HIS A 171 10.91 -2.34 -9.57
C HIS A 171 10.42 -2.33 -11.02
N ASN A 172 9.40 -3.11 -11.33
CA ASN A 172 8.91 -3.29 -12.71
C ASN A 172 8.32 -2.01 -13.29
N ILE A 173 7.56 -1.25 -12.51
CA ILE A 173 6.87 -0.05 -13.00
C ILE A 173 7.83 1.16 -13.05
N VAL A 174 8.71 1.33 -12.06
CA VAL A 174 9.58 2.52 -11.97
C VAL A 174 10.83 2.38 -12.85
N ILE A 175 11.42 1.18 -12.92
CA ILE A 175 12.69 0.96 -13.63
C ILE A 175 12.46 0.46 -15.05
N LEU A 176 11.73 -0.66 -15.21
CA LEU A 176 11.69 -1.33 -16.50
C LEU A 176 10.82 -0.60 -17.52
N ARG A 177 9.79 0.14 -17.08
CA ARG A 177 8.97 0.93 -18.01
C ARG A 177 9.48 2.32 -18.29
N GLU A 178 10.53 2.80 -17.58
CA GLU A 178 11.10 4.13 -17.76
C GLU A 178 10.05 5.23 -17.98
N GLU A 179 8.93 5.17 -17.22
CA GLU A 179 7.99 6.29 -17.25
C GLU A 179 8.73 7.52 -16.71
N GLU A 180 9.30 8.31 -17.63
CA GLU A 180 10.19 9.46 -17.36
C GLU A 180 9.60 10.45 -16.35
N ASN A 181 8.30 10.36 -16.11
CA ASN A 181 7.54 11.28 -15.28
C ASN A 181 6.97 10.64 -13.99
N ALA A 182 7.28 9.38 -13.70
CA ALA A 182 6.75 8.69 -12.52
C ALA A 182 7.73 8.75 -11.35
N ILE A 183 7.18 9.01 -10.17
CA ILE A 183 7.87 8.88 -8.88
C ILE A 183 7.08 7.93 -8.00
N SER A 184 7.79 7.28 -7.07
CA SER A 184 7.13 6.41 -6.10
C SER A 184 7.22 6.96 -4.68
N ILE A 185 6.18 6.66 -3.91
CA ILE A 185 6.12 6.95 -2.48
C ILE A 185 5.74 5.65 -1.78
N PHE A 186 6.53 5.27 -0.82
CA PHE A 186 6.27 4.14 0.03
C PHE A 186 5.89 4.61 1.44
N ALA A 187 4.74 4.19 1.91
CA ALA A 187 4.24 4.43 3.26
C ALA A 187 4.33 3.15 4.09
N GLY A 188 5.33 3.03 4.96
CA GLY A 188 5.44 1.95 5.94
C GLY A 188 4.67 2.28 7.21
N VAL A 189 3.41 1.86 7.29
CA VAL A 189 2.53 2.17 8.43
C VAL A 189 2.54 1.03 9.44
N GLY A 190 3.20 1.23 10.56
CA GLY A 190 3.35 0.20 11.58
C GLY A 190 4.19 -0.99 11.12
N GLU A 191 5.16 -0.75 10.26
CA GLU A 191 6.00 -1.80 9.70
C GLU A 191 7.14 -2.16 10.64
N ARG A 192 7.66 -3.39 10.56
CA ARG A 192 8.82 -3.82 11.33
C ARG A 192 10.08 -3.13 10.82
N THR A 193 10.89 -2.61 11.71
CA THR A 193 12.15 -1.91 11.36
C THR A 193 13.05 -2.75 10.47
N ARG A 194 13.09 -4.09 10.68
CA ARG A 194 13.87 -4.99 9.86
C ARG A 194 13.36 -5.06 8.41
N GLU A 195 12.03 -5.20 8.22
CA GLU A 195 11.41 -5.29 6.90
C GLU A 195 11.57 -3.98 6.13
N ALA A 196 11.46 -2.84 6.82
CA ALA A 196 11.72 -1.52 6.25
C ALA A 196 13.19 -1.36 5.81
N HIS A 197 14.15 -1.92 6.57
CA HIS A 197 15.57 -1.88 6.22
C HIS A 197 15.87 -2.76 5.00
N GLU A 198 15.36 -4.00 4.97
CA GLU A 198 15.46 -4.93 3.83
C GLU A 198 14.89 -4.31 2.55
N LEU A 199 13.75 -3.60 2.66
CA LEU A 199 13.16 -2.85 1.54
C LEU A 199 14.11 -1.73 1.06
N LEU A 200 14.64 -0.92 1.97
CA LEU A 200 15.57 0.16 1.64
C LEU A 200 16.82 -0.36 0.93
N GLU A 201 17.40 -1.46 1.42
CA GLU A 201 18.54 -2.11 0.78
C GLU A 201 18.19 -2.58 -0.63
N THR A 202 17.04 -3.26 -0.78
CA THR A 202 16.57 -3.75 -2.10
C THR A 202 16.36 -2.61 -3.08
N LEU A 203 15.67 -1.53 -2.68
CA LEU A 203 15.45 -0.36 -3.53
C LEU A 203 16.76 0.36 -3.89
N THR A 204 17.74 0.34 -2.99
CA THR A 204 19.07 0.91 -3.23
C THR A 204 19.84 0.07 -4.24
N LEU A 205 19.92 -1.26 -4.04
CA LEU A 205 20.64 -2.20 -4.92
C LEU A 205 20.04 -2.22 -6.33
N LYS A 206 18.72 -2.16 -6.44
CA LYS A 206 18.02 -2.15 -7.74
C LYS A 206 17.94 -0.75 -8.38
N GLY A 207 18.55 0.30 -7.77
CA GLY A 207 18.61 1.65 -8.34
C GLY A 207 17.29 2.43 -8.37
N VAL A 208 16.28 2.00 -7.61
CA VAL A 208 14.93 2.61 -7.56
C VAL A 208 14.89 3.80 -6.60
N LEU A 209 15.73 3.78 -5.55
CA LEU A 209 15.69 4.75 -4.46
C LEU A 209 15.72 6.22 -4.91
N PRO A 210 16.51 6.65 -5.92
CA PRO A 210 16.55 8.06 -6.33
C PRO A 210 15.21 8.65 -6.80
N ARG A 211 14.26 7.81 -7.20
CA ARG A 211 12.89 8.21 -7.62
C ARG A 211 11.83 7.86 -6.59
N THR A 212 12.24 7.45 -5.37
CA THR A 212 11.34 6.97 -4.33
C THR A 212 11.51 7.79 -3.06
N VAL A 213 10.40 8.07 -2.36
CA VAL A 213 10.39 8.58 -0.99
C VAL A 213 9.85 7.48 -0.09
N LEU A 214 10.57 7.17 0.99
CA LEU A 214 10.07 6.26 2.02
C LEU A 214 9.62 7.07 3.24
N VAL A 215 8.37 6.90 3.64
CA VAL A 215 7.80 7.47 4.87
C VAL A 215 7.53 6.33 5.83
N LEU A 216 8.26 6.27 6.93
CA LEU A 216 8.22 5.12 7.83
C LEU A 216 7.68 5.50 9.22
N GLY A 217 6.73 4.73 9.70
CA GLY A 217 6.28 4.72 11.09
C GLY A 217 6.41 3.31 11.63
N ALA A 218 7.41 3.08 12.49
CA ALA A 218 7.73 1.75 12.98
C ALA A 218 6.61 1.17 13.88
N MET A 219 6.51 -0.15 13.93
CA MET A 219 5.50 -0.87 14.72
C MET A 219 5.56 -0.52 16.21
N GLY A 220 6.76 -0.27 16.74
CA GLY A 220 6.96 0.10 18.15
C GLY A 220 6.67 1.56 18.48
N GLU A 221 6.38 2.38 17.48
CA GLU A 221 6.04 3.78 17.71
C GLU A 221 4.62 3.97 18.20
N HIS A 222 4.38 5.14 18.77
CA HIS A 222 3.07 5.54 19.26
C HIS A 222 1.98 5.46 18.17
N PRO A 223 0.75 5.03 18.49
CA PRO A 223 -0.37 4.98 17.53
C PRO A 223 -0.57 6.28 16.74
N ALA A 224 -0.42 7.43 17.41
CA ALA A 224 -0.52 8.73 16.77
C ALA A 224 0.52 8.96 15.66
N ILE A 225 1.75 8.45 15.83
CA ILE A 225 2.82 8.56 14.85
C ILE A 225 2.51 7.63 13.67
N ARG A 226 2.19 6.36 13.95
CA ARG A 226 1.82 5.38 12.92
C ARG A 226 0.62 5.85 12.08
N PHE A 227 -0.38 6.42 12.72
CA PHE A 227 -1.55 7.00 12.04
C PHE A 227 -1.17 8.16 11.12
N ARG A 228 -0.27 9.06 11.56
CA ARG A 228 0.16 10.22 10.77
C ARG A 228 1.12 9.87 9.64
N THR A 229 1.80 8.73 9.71
CA THR A 229 2.67 8.25 8.62
C THR A 229 1.92 8.17 7.30
N ALA A 230 0.69 7.65 7.30
CA ALA A 230 -0.15 7.61 6.11
C ALA A 230 -0.46 9.03 5.59
N TYR A 231 -0.84 9.96 6.46
CA TYR A 231 -1.12 11.35 6.08
C TYR A 231 0.09 12.07 5.49
N THR A 232 1.28 11.85 6.05
CA THR A 232 2.54 12.40 5.55
C THR A 232 2.85 11.90 4.14
N ALA A 233 2.76 10.58 3.94
CA ALA A 233 2.99 9.97 2.64
C ALA A 233 2.00 10.46 1.57
N ILE A 234 0.70 10.51 1.91
CA ILE A 234 -0.36 10.99 1.01
C ILE A 234 -0.15 12.46 0.67
N THR A 235 0.25 13.29 1.64
CA THR A 235 0.52 14.71 1.42
C THR A 235 1.66 14.92 0.42
N LEU A 236 2.70 14.10 0.46
CA LEU A 236 3.76 14.11 -0.55
C LEU A 236 3.24 13.65 -1.91
N ALA A 237 2.37 12.63 -1.95
CA ALA A 237 1.75 12.19 -3.20
C ALA A 237 0.93 13.31 -3.86
N GLU A 238 0.12 14.02 -3.08
CA GLU A 238 -0.62 15.20 -3.54
C GLU A 238 0.32 16.31 -4.02
N TYR A 239 1.39 16.59 -3.30
CA TYR A 239 2.35 17.60 -3.70
C TYR A 239 2.99 17.28 -5.06
N PHE A 240 3.44 16.05 -5.25
CA PHE A 240 4.03 15.63 -6.51
C PHE A 240 3.01 15.62 -7.65
N ARG A 241 1.78 15.19 -7.39
CA ARG A 241 0.68 15.23 -8.35
C ARG A 241 0.32 16.66 -8.74
N ASP A 242 0.06 17.53 -7.73
CA ASP A 242 -0.59 18.83 -7.97
C ASP A 242 0.43 19.92 -8.32
N THR A 243 1.59 19.95 -7.64
CA THR A 243 2.60 21.01 -7.79
C THR A 243 3.63 20.62 -8.84
N MET A 244 4.18 19.42 -8.76
CA MET A 244 5.23 18.98 -9.69
C MET A 244 4.70 18.32 -10.97
N LYS A 245 3.37 18.11 -11.07
CA LYS A 245 2.70 17.52 -12.25
C LYS A 245 3.29 16.17 -12.65
N LYS A 246 3.56 15.32 -11.65
CA LYS A 246 4.11 13.98 -11.81
C LYS A 246 3.05 12.90 -11.64
N ASN A 247 3.21 11.81 -12.34
CA ASN A 247 2.50 10.58 -12.01
C ASN A 247 3.12 9.98 -10.75
N VAL A 248 2.26 9.56 -9.82
CA VAL A 248 2.68 9.00 -8.54
C VAL A 248 2.27 7.54 -8.45
N LEU A 249 3.23 6.71 -8.10
CA LEU A 249 3.02 5.34 -7.69
C LEU A 249 3.05 5.32 -6.16
N PHE A 250 1.90 5.12 -5.55
CA PHE A 250 1.77 5.14 -4.11
C PHE A 250 1.67 3.72 -3.57
N PHE A 251 2.60 3.35 -2.71
CA PHE A 251 2.65 2.04 -2.07
C PHE A 251 2.43 2.19 -0.57
N VAL A 252 1.59 1.35 0.01
CA VAL A 252 1.39 1.32 1.46
C VAL A 252 1.49 -0.09 2.02
N ASP A 253 2.33 -0.26 3.01
CA ASP A 253 2.45 -1.45 3.84
C ASP A 253 2.41 -1.03 5.32
N ASN A 254 1.32 -1.16 6.04
CA ASN A 254 0.12 -1.92 5.75
C ASN A 254 -1.14 -1.08 6.02
N MET A 255 -2.14 -1.12 5.13
CA MET A 255 -3.36 -0.31 5.29
C MET A 255 -4.23 -0.76 6.49
N TYR A 256 -4.25 -2.04 6.79
CA TYR A 256 -4.91 -2.55 8.01
C TYR A 256 -4.30 -1.95 9.29
N ARG A 257 -2.97 -1.74 9.31
CA ARG A 257 -2.28 -1.14 10.46
C ARG A 257 -2.61 0.34 10.64
N PHE A 258 -2.99 1.04 9.58
CA PHE A 258 -3.55 2.39 9.69
C PHE A 258 -4.86 2.35 10.49
N ALA A 259 -5.80 1.45 10.16
CA ALA A 259 -7.03 1.26 10.91
C ALA A 259 -6.77 0.87 12.38
N GLN A 260 -5.82 -0.03 12.61
CA GLN A 260 -5.39 -0.43 13.95
C GLN A 260 -4.83 0.73 14.76
N ALA A 261 -3.97 1.57 14.15
CA ALA A 261 -3.42 2.74 14.81
C ALA A 261 -4.52 3.77 15.20
N GLY A 262 -5.54 3.92 14.35
CA GLY A 262 -6.73 4.73 14.66
C GLY A 262 -7.52 4.16 15.85
N ASN A 263 -7.69 2.84 15.91
CA ASN A 263 -8.37 2.17 17.04
C ASN A 263 -7.60 2.33 18.35
N GLU A 264 -6.29 2.10 18.32
CA GLU A 264 -5.44 2.31 19.51
C GLU A 264 -5.47 3.78 19.97
N LEU A 265 -5.44 4.73 19.03
CA LEU A 265 -5.53 6.16 19.34
C LEU A 265 -6.88 6.53 19.96
N SER A 266 -7.96 6.00 19.42
CA SER A 266 -9.33 6.15 19.96
C SER A 266 -9.43 5.63 21.38
N THR A 267 -8.85 4.46 21.66
CA THR A 267 -8.82 3.86 23.00
C THR A 267 -8.06 4.75 24.01
N VAL A 268 -6.92 5.30 23.59
CA VAL A 268 -6.11 6.22 24.43
C VAL A 268 -6.86 7.52 24.75
N THR A 269 -7.80 7.91 23.89
CA THR A 269 -8.62 9.13 24.08
C THR A 269 -10.01 8.85 24.69
N ASP A 270 -10.20 7.66 25.30
CA ASP A 270 -11.42 7.23 25.98
C ASP A 270 -12.69 7.27 25.09
N VAL A 271 -12.56 7.03 23.79
CA VAL A 271 -13.71 6.89 22.88
C VAL A 271 -14.26 5.47 22.97
N ILE A 272 -15.57 5.34 23.12
CA ILE A 272 -16.24 4.04 23.21
C ILE A 272 -16.19 3.36 21.83
N PRO A 273 -15.66 2.12 21.72
CA PRO A 273 -15.60 1.40 20.45
C PRO A 273 -16.98 0.98 19.94
N SER A 274 -17.06 0.67 18.65
CA SER A 274 -18.23 0.02 18.03
C SER A 274 -18.41 -1.42 18.52
N GLU A 275 -19.51 -2.07 18.15
CA GLU A 275 -19.78 -3.48 18.48
C GLU A 275 -18.68 -4.43 17.98
N ASP A 276 -18.07 -4.11 16.83
CA ASP A 276 -16.96 -4.88 16.25
C ASP A 276 -15.58 -4.56 16.86
N GLY A 277 -15.53 -3.70 17.89
CA GLY A 277 -14.32 -3.35 18.61
C GLY A 277 -13.43 -2.29 17.96
N TYR A 278 -13.86 -1.66 16.86
CA TYR A 278 -13.17 -0.57 16.20
C TYR A 278 -13.70 0.81 16.63
N GLN A 279 -12.92 1.85 16.33
CA GLN A 279 -13.35 3.23 16.55
C GLN A 279 -14.57 3.59 15.69
N PRO A 280 -15.51 4.39 16.19
CA PRO A 280 -16.70 4.82 15.43
C PRO A 280 -16.34 5.63 14.17
N THR A 281 -15.15 6.22 14.13
CA THR A 281 -14.63 7.06 13.03
C THR A 281 -13.90 6.26 11.94
N LEU A 282 -13.78 4.92 12.06
CA LEU A 282 -13.01 4.06 11.14
C LEU A 282 -13.32 4.35 9.67
N THR A 283 -14.61 4.30 9.30
CA THR A 283 -15.02 4.50 7.90
C THR A 283 -14.68 5.90 7.38
N SER A 284 -14.87 6.94 8.20
CA SER A 284 -14.56 8.32 7.79
C SER A 284 -13.05 8.59 7.74
N GLU A 285 -12.26 7.97 8.59
CA GLU A 285 -10.80 8.04 8.58
C GLU A 285 -10.25 7.35 7.33
N MET A 286 -10.76 6.14 7.03
CA MET A 286 -10.40 5.40 5.82
C MET A 286 -10.79 6.18 4.56
N ALA A 287 -12.01 6.72 4.51
CA ALA A 287 -12.47 7.57 3.41
C ALA A 287 -11.54 8.77 3.19
N THR A 288 -11.17 9.46 4.27
CA THR A 288 -10.27 10.63 4.18
C THR A 288 -8.93 10.29 3.53
N VAL A 289 -8.35 9.14 3.87
CA VAL A 289 -7.09 8.66 3.28
C VAL A 289 -7.29 8.28 1.82
N GLN A 290 -8.30 7.48 1.54
CA GLN A 290 -8.55 6.91 0.22
C GLN A 290 -8.96 7.96 -0.82
N GLU A 291 -9.78 8.94 -0.44
CA GLU A 291 -10.23 10.01 -1.35
C GLU A 291 -9.12 11.01 -1.69
N ARG A 292 -8.12 11.17 -0.85
CA ARG A 292 -6.94 11.99 -1.16
C ARG A 292 -6.03 11.35 -2.20
N LEU A 293 -6.06 10.01 -2.33
CA LEU A 293 -5.31 9.23 -3.32
C LEU A 293 -6.06 9.12 -4.67
N MET A 294 -6.69 10.21 -5.09
CA MET A 294 -7.38 10.28 -6.38
C MET A 294 -6.49 10.94 -7.45
N SER A 295 -6.68 10.52 -8.69
CA SER A 295 -6.02 11.12 -9.85
C SER A 295 -6.66 12.46 -10.22
N GLY A 296 -5.84 13.45 -10.53
CA GLY A 296 -6.28 14.79 -10.88
C GLY A 296 -5.59 15.33 -12.14
N ARG A 297 -5.99 16.52 -12.58
CA ARG A 297 -5.41 17.17 -13.76
C ARG A 297 -3.89 17.39 -13.69
N GLY A 298 -3.33 17.36 -12.48
CA GLY A 298 -1.89 17.49 -12.26
C GLY A 298 -1.09 16.23 -12.58
N GLY A 299 -1.68 15.06 -12.35
CA GLY A 299 -1.05 13.76 -12.55
C GLY A 299 -1.92 12.61 -12.05
N MET A 300 -1.57 11.41 -12.39
CA MET A 300 -2.24 10.20 -11.93
C MET A 300 -1.63 9.69 -10.63
N VAL A 301 -2.45 9.11 -9.75
CA VAL A 301 -2.00 8.43 -8.54
C VAL A 301 -2.48 6.98 -8.62
N SER A 302 -1.56 6.08 -8.93
CA SER A 302 -1.81 4.63 -8.92
C SER A 302 -1.37 4.07 -7.59
N THR A 303 -2.25 3.34 -6.91
CA THR A 303 -2.02 2.89 -5.53
C THR A 303 -1.93 1.38 -5.46
N VAL A 304 -0.96 0.88 -4.70
CA VAL A 304 -0.82 -0.54 -4.33
C VAL A 304 -0.83 -0.64 -2.80
N GLU A 305 -1.81 -1.33 -2.27
CA GLU A 305 -2.08 -1.41 -0.84
C GLU A 305 -1.89 -2.84 -0.33
N ALA A 306 -0.87 -3.07 0.50
CA ALA A 306 -0.79 -4.32 1.25
C ALA A 306 -1.84 -4.30 2.38
N ILE A 307 -2.64 -5.35 2.45
CA ILE A 307 -3.72 -5.48 3.42
C ILE A 307 -3.52 -6.79 4.17
N TYR A 308 -3.24 -6.66 5.46
CA TYR A 308 -3.23 -7.80 6.35
C TYR A 308 -4.67 -8.18 6.73
N VAL A 309 -4.98 -9.46 6.63
CA VAL A 309 -6.27 -10.01 7.03
C VAL A 309 -6.07 -10.80 8.32
N PRO A 310 -6.59 -10.31 9.47
CA PRO A 310 -6.45 -11.02 10.72
C PRO A 310 -7.23 -12.33 10.68
N ASN A 311 -6.59 -13.42 11.13
CA ASN A 311 -7.20 -14.77 11.17
C ASN A 311 -7.76 -15.26 9.82
N ASP A 312 -7.27 -14.70 8.71
CA ASP A 312 -7.78 -14.93 7.36
C ASP A 312 -9.29 -14.60 7.20
N ASP A 313 -9.84 -13.73 8.08
CA ASP A 313 -11.23 -13.29 8.06
C ASP A 313 -11.39 -12.03 7.20
N VAL A 314 -11.81 -12.22 5.97
CA VAL A 314 -12.08 -11.12 5.02
C VAL A 314 -13.30 -10.27 5.41
N LEU A 315 -14.14 -10.72 6.34
CA LEU A 315 -15.33 -9.98 6.81
C LEU A 315 -14.99 -8.98 7.93
N ASP A 316 -13.74 -8.97 8.42
CA ASP A 316 -13.29 -7.97 9.39
C ASP A 316 -13.64 -6.55 8.95
N GLN A 317 -14.20 -5.74 9.85
CA GLN A 317 -14.73 -4.39 9.55
C GLN A 317 -13.67 -3.46 8.97
N ALA A 318 -12.42 -3.50 9.44
CA ALA A 318 -11.35 -2.69 8.92
C ALA A 318 -10.97 -3.13 7.50
N VAL A 319 -10.92 -4.43 7.23
CA VAL A 319 -10.66 -4.98 5.89
C VAL A 319 -11.76 -4.55 4.93
N GLN A 320 -13.02 -4.69 5.31
CA GLN A 320 -14.16 -4.27 4.49
C GLN A 320 -14.16 -2.76 4.22
N SER A 321 -13.75 -1.94 5.19
CA SER A 321 -13.64 -0.49 5.01
C SER A 321 -12.59 -0.06 3.96
N ILE A 322 -11.60 -0.92 3.68
CA ILE A 322 -10.59 -0.71 2.64
C ILE A 322 -11.12 -1.19 1.27
N PHE A 323 -11.74 -2.37 1.24
CA PHE A 323 -12.16 -3.05 0.00
C PHE A 323 -13.06 -2.20 -0.89
N VAL A 324 -13.93 -1.37 -0.32
CA VAL A 324 -14.86 -0.51 -1.08
C VAL A 324 -14.15 0.53 -1.98
N TYR A 325 -12.86 0.77 -1.76
CA TYR A 325 -12.06 1.72 -2.54
C TYR A 325 -11.18 1.08 -3.60
N LEU A 326 -11.05 -0.26 -3.59
CA LEU A 326 -10.15 -0.97 -4.47
C LEU A 326 -10.79 -1.27 -5.83
N ASP A 327 -10.03 -1.08 -6.89
CA ASP A 327 -10.42 -1.47 -8.25
C ASP A 327 -10.06 -2.93 -8.54
N SER A 328 -8.93 -3.38 -7.99
CA SER A 328 -8.41 -4.74 -8.17
C SER A 328 -7.99 -5.32 -6.84
N ILE A 329 -8.30 -6.60 -6.63
CA ILE A 329 -7.97 -7.34 -5.42
C ILE A 329 -7.20 -8.60 -5.80
N VAL A 330 -5.99 -8.72 -5.28
CA VAL A 330 -5.11 -9.88 -5.43
C VAL A 330 -5.04 -10.60 -4.09
N VAL A 331 -5.59 -11.80 -4.03
CA VAL A 331 -5.65 -12.61 -2.81
C VAL A 331 -4.48 -13.58 -2.77
N PHE A 332 -3.68 -13.51 -1.72
CA PHE A 332 -2.59 -14.45 -1.46
C PHE A 332 -3.09 -15.65 -0.68
N SER A 333 -2.63 -16.84 -1.06
CA SER A 333 -2.98 -18.09 -0.41
C SER A 333 -1.74 -18.75 0.21
N ARG A 334 -1.87 -19.14 1.48
CA ARG A 334 -0.83 -19.89 2.19
C ARG A 334 -0.62 -21.29 1.61
N ASP A 335 -1.70 -21.93 1.17
CA ASP A 335 -1.64 -23.26 0.56
C ASP A 335 -0.87 -23.25 -0.77
N ILE A 336 -1.09 -22.21 -1.58
CA ILE A 336 -0.36 -22.00 -2.83
C ILE A 336 1.11 -21.69 -2.55
N TYR A 337 1.40 -20.89 -1.51
CA TYR A 337 2.75 -20.60 -1.05
C TYR A 337 3.50 -21.88 -0.63
N GLN A 338 2.85 -22.74 0.16
CA GLN A 338 3.44 -24.02 0.61
C GLN A 338 3.71 -24.98 -0.54
N LYS A 339 2.88 -24.95 -1.60
CA LYS A 339 3.10 -25.71 -2.83
C LYS A 339 4.20 -25.10 -3.71
N ASN A 340 4.82 -24.02 -3.29
CA ASN A 340 5.90 -23.31 -4.02
C ASN A 340 5.45 -22.79 -5.41
N PHE A 341 4.19 -22.39 -5.57
CA PHE A 341 3.70 -21.67 -6.74
C PHE A 341 3.82 -20.17 -6.48
N LEU A 342 4.84 -19.52 -7.02
CA LEU A 342 5.12 -18.09 -6.76
C LEU A 342 4.92 -17.24 -8.03
N PRO A 343 4.32 -16.04 -7.91
CA PRO A 343 3.72 -15.47 -6.68
C PRO A 343 2.49 -16.26 -6.22
N ALA A 344 2.31 -16.39 -4.90
CA ALA A 344 1.34 -17.28 -4.28
C ALA A 344 -0.09 -16.70 -4.30
N ILE A 345 -0.59 -16.38 -5.47
CA ILE A 345 -1.88 -15.71 -5.70
C ILE A 345 -2.96 -16.75 -6.00
N ASP A 346 -4.10 -16.64 -5.33
CA ASP A 346 -5.30 -17.39 -5.65
C ASP A 346 -6.06 -16.69 -6.78
N ILE A 347 -6.03 -17.29 -7.97
CA ILE A 347 -6.65 -16.75 -9.18
C ILE A 347 -8.19 -16.71 -9.06
N LEU A 348 -8.78 -17.63 -8.30
CA LEU A 348 -10.23 -17.77 -8.23
C LEU A 348 -10.86 -16.80 -7.22
N GLU A 349 -10.11 -16.44 -6.20
CA GLU A 349 -10.52 -15.45 -5.17
C GLU A 349 -10.12 -14.01 -5.58
N SER A 350 -9.19 -13.87 -6.51
CA SER A 350 -8.73 -12.57 -7.00
C SER A 350 -9.62 -12.04 -8.11
N HIS A 351 -9.82 -10.71 -8.14
CA HIS A 351 -10.69 -10.07 -9.13
C HIS A 351 -10.31 -8.62 -9.40
N SER A 352 -10.80 -8.09 -10.52
CA SER A 352 -10.63 -6.68 -10.89
C SER A 352 -11.87 -6.15 -11.61
N SER A 353 -12.31 -4.97 -11.22
CA SER A 353 -13.36 -4.21 -11.94
C SER A 353 -12.88 -3.72 -13.31
N ALA A 354 -11.57 -3.68 -13.53
CA ALA A 354 -10.94 -3.29 -14.78
C ALA A 354 -10.92 -4.43 -15.83
N LEU A 355 -11.22 -5.68 -15.44
CA LEU A 355 -11.27 -6.80 -16.35
C LEU A 355 -12.60 -6.78 -17.15
N THR A 356 -12.71 -5.82 -18.06
CA THR A 356 -13.86 -5.62 -18.94
C THR A 356 -13.39 -5.51 -20.39
N PRO A 357 -14.22 -5.94 -21.39
CA PRO A 357 -13.84 -5.84 -22.80
C PRO A 357 -13.44 -4.43 -23.24
N ASP A 358 -14.06 -3.40 -22.69
CA ASP A 358 -13.79 -2.00 -23.03
C ASP A 358 -12.38 -1.53 -22.60
N LEU A 359 -11.87 -2.03 -21.47
CA LEU A 359 -10.56 -1.63 -20.94
C LEU A 359 -9.43 -2.54 -21.39
N VAL A 360 -9.63 -3.86 -21.36
CA VAL A 360 -8.56 -4.83 -21.67
C VAL A 360 -8.62 -5.36 -23.10
N GLY A 361 -9.75 -5.19 -23.78
CA GLY A 361 -10.04 -5.76 -25.11
C GLY A 361 -10.64 -7.17 -25.04
N GLU A 362 -11.45 -7.53 -26.06
CA GLU A 362 -12.18 -8.79 -26.14
C GLU A 362 -11.29 -10.03 -26.01
N LYS A 363 -10.13 -10.05 -26.66
CA LYS A 363 -9.20 -11.19 -26.65
C LYS A 363 -8.71 -11.47 -25.22
N HIS A 364 -8.32 -10.45 -24.49
CA HIS A 364 -7.83 -10.58 -23.12
C HIS A 364 -8.95 -11.02 -22.19
N TYR A 365 -10.09 -10.33 -22.24
CA TYR A 365 -11.26 -10.66 -21.40
C TYR A 365 -11.69 -12.12 -21.58
N THR A 366 -11.81 -12.57 -22.85
CA THR A 366 -12.20 -13.94 -23.17
C THR A 366 -11.17 -14.96 -22.66
N ALA A 367 -9.86 -14.68 -22.84
CA ALA A 367 -8.79 -15.54 -22.37
C ALA A 367 -8.81 -15.69 -20.84
N ALA A 368 -8.95 -14.58 -20.11
CA ALA A 368 -9.02 -14.59 -18.64
C ALA A 368 -10.25 -15.36 -18.13
N PHE A 369 -11.42 -15.13 -18.73
CA PHE A 369 -12.66 -15.82 -18.36
C PHE A 369 -12.59 -17.33 -18.62
N GLN A 370 -12.08 -17.74 -19.78
CA GLN A 370 -11.91 -19.16 -20.13
C GLN A 370 -10.88 -19.84 -19.20
N ALA A 371 -9.78 -19.14 -18.89
CA ALA A 371 -8.76 -19.61 -17.95
C ALA A 371 -9.33 -19.84 -16.55
N GLN A 372 -10.10 -18.88 -16.02
CA GLN A 372 -10.78 -19.04 -14.74
C GLN A 372 -11.78 -20.19 -14.74
N SER A 373 -12.55 -20.35 -15.84
CA SER A 373 -13.52 -21.44 -16.00
C SER A 373 -12.82 -22.80 -15.99
N LEU A 374 -11.68 -22.92 -16.69
CA LEU A 374 -10.84 -24.12 -16.71
C LEU A 374 -10.34 -24.45 -15.29
N LEU A 375 -9.78 -23.46 -14.59
CA LEU A 375 -9.26 -23.66 -13.23
C LEU A 375 -10.37 -24.04 -12.23
N LYS A 376 -11.57 -23.44 -12.33
CA LYS A 376 -12.73 -23.83 -11.50
C LYS A 376 -13.16 -25.28 -11.70
N LYS A 377 -13.13 -25.77 -12.94
CA LYS A 377 -13.40 -27.18 -13.23
C LYS A 377 -12.30 -28.07 -12.66
N ALA A 378 -11.04 -27.68 -12.81
CA ALA A 378 -9.90 -28.43 -12.32
C ALA A 378 -9.92 -28.63 -10.80
N VAL A 379 -10.36 -27.65 -10.00
CA VAL A 379 -10.51 -27.78 -8.55
C VAL A 379 -11.45 -28.94 -8.17
N LYS A 380 -12.53 -29.17 -8.94
CA LYS A 380 -13.43 -30.31 -8.71
C LYS A 380 -12.75 -31.62 -9.06
N LEU A 381 -11.99 -31.67 -10.16
CA LEU A 381 -11.25 -32.85 -10.58
C LEU A 381 -10.11 -33.18 -9.61
N GLU A 382 -9.44 -32.17 -9.07
CA GLU A 382 -8.37 -32.34 -8.06
C GLU A 382 -8.85 -33.11 -6.82
N ARG A 383 -10.09 -32.89 -6.39
CA ARG A 383 -10.72 -33.68 -5.30
C ARG A 383 -10.92 -35.12 -5.68
N ILE A 384 -11.33 -35.39 -6.93
CA ILE A 384 -11.51 -36.76 -7.43
C ILE A 384 -10.13 -37.44 -7.51
N VAL A 385 -9.15 -36.79 -8.12
CA VAL A 385 -7.79 -37.30 -8.25
C VAL A 385 -7.14 -37.60 -6.89
N SER A 386 -7.36 -36.75 -5.89
CA SER A 386 -6.83 -36.96 -4.53
C SER A 386 -7.44 -38.17 -3.80
N LEU A 387 -8.67 -38.57 -4.16
CA LEU A 387 -9.37 -39.68 -3.52
C LEU A 387 -9.13 -41.03 -4.21
N ILE A 388 -9.18 -41.06 -5.54
CA ILE A 388 -9.20 -42.30 -6.31
C ILE A 388 -8.12 -42.39 -7.40
N GLY A 389 -7.34 -41.34 -7.61
CA GLY A 389 -6.25 -41.28 -8.60
C GLY A 389 -6.64 -40.71 -9.94
N GLU A 390 -5.65 -40.24 -10.71
CA GLU A 390 -5.85 -39.60 -12.03
C GLU A 390 -6.30 -40.64 -13.09
N SER A 391 -5.98 -41.93 -12.92
CA SER A 391 -6.40 -43.01 -13.80
C SER A 391 -7.91 -43.17 -13.94
N GLU A 392 -8.65 -42.76 -12.92
CA GLU A 392 -10.12 -42.87 -12.87
C GLU A 392 -10.84 -41.69 -13.54
N LEU A 393 -10.12 -40.67 -14.01
CA LEU A 393 -10.70 -39.61 -14.82
C LEU A 393 -11.07 -40.08 -16.21
N THR A 394 -12.15 -39.54 -16.73
CA THR A 394 -12.48 -39.73 -18.15
C THR A 394 -11.37 -39.17 -19.04
N PRO A 395 -11.17 -39.67 -20.27
CA PRO A 395 -10.16 -39.13 -21.18
C PRO A 395 -10.27 -37.60 -21.38
N GLU A 396 -11.48 -37.06 -21.46
CA GLU A 396 -11.76 -35.63 -21.59
C GLU A 396 -11.36 -34.86 -20.32
N ASP A 397 -11.75 -35.36 -19.15
CA ASP A 397 -11.39 -34.73 -17.86
C ASP A 397 -9.88 -34.77 -17.57
N ARG A 398 -9.20 -35.82 -18.03
CA ARG A 398 -7.75 -35.94 -17.91
C ARG A 398 -7.02 -34.86 -18.72
N ILE A 399 -7.46 -34.65 -19.97
CA ILE A 399 -6.92 -33.57 -20.82
C ILE A 399 -7.18 -32.22 -20.19
N LEU A 400 -8.41 -31.97 -19.71
CA LEU A 400 -8.80 -30.74 -19.03
C LEU A 400 -7.96 -30.49 -17.76
N TYR A 401 -7.80 -31.52 -16.93
CA TYR A 401 -6.99 -31.46 -15.70
C TYR A 401 -5.52 -31.17 -16.00
N LYS A 402 -4.93 -31.86 -16.97
CA LYS A 402 -3.56 -31.63 -17.44
C LYS A 402 -3.37 -30.19 -17.94
N ARG A 403 -4.28 -29.72 -18.78
CA ARG A 403 -4.25 -28.35 -19.34
C ARG A 403 -4.36 -27.29 -18.23
N ALA A 404 -5.21 -27.52 -17.23
CA ALA A 404 -5.32 -26.64 -16.08
C ALA A 404 -4.03 -26.58 -15.25
N ASN A 405 -3.34 -27.71 -15.08
CA ASN A 405 -2.04 -27.77 -14.41
C ASN A 405 -0.96 -27.04 -15.22
N ILE A 406 -0.95 -27.19 -16.55
CA ILE A 406 -0.08 -26.42 -17.46
C ILE A 406 -0.32 -24.92 -17.24
N LEU A 407 -1.57 -24.47 -17.24
CA LEU A 407 -1.91 -23.07 -17.05
C LEU A 407 -1.50 -22.56 -15.67
N ARG A 408 -1.74 -23.34 -14.60
CA ARG A 408 -1.33 -22.98 -13.24
C ARG A 408 0.19 -22.82 -13.15
N ASN A 409 0.95 -23.75 -13.68
CA ASN A 409 2.40 -23.71 -13.70
C ASN A 409 2.92 -22.54 -14.55
N PHE A 410 2.31 -22.27 -15.70
CA PHE A 410 2.64 -21.12 -16.54
C PHE A 410 2.45 -19.78 -15.81
N MET A 411 1.49 -19.67 -14.88
CA MET A 411 1.30 -18.45 -14.09
C MET A 411 2.36 -18.23 -13.05
N THR A 412 3.21 -19.21 -12.73
CA THR A 412 4.39 -18.99 -11.87
C THR A 412 5.44 -18.17 -12.61
N GLN A 413 6.14 -17.29 -11.89
CA GLN A 413 7.09 -16.37 -12.49
C GLN A 413 8.25 -16.09 -11.52
N PRO A 414 9.52 -16.13 -11.97
CA PRO A 414 10.63 -15.67 -11.16
C PRO A 414 10.61 -14.14 -11.07
N LEU A 415 10.84 -13.62 -9.87
CA LEU A 415 10.81 -12.19 -9.55
C LEU A 415 12.23 -11.65 -9.39
N TYR A 416 12.47 -10.41 -9.85
CA TYR A 416 13.78 -9.74 -9.75
C TYR A 416 14.23 -9.52 -8.30
N VAL A 417 13.29 -9.23 -7.39
CA VAL A 417 13.61 -8.91 -5.99
C VAL A 417 14.08 -10.12 -5.17
N VAL A 418 13.80 -11.34 -5.62
CA VAL A 418 14.21 -12.59 -4.96
C VAL A 418 15.18 -13.41 -5.79
N GLU A 419 15.79 -12.83 -6.79
CA GLU A 419 16.74 -13.48 -7.71
C GLU A 419 17.89 -14.16 -6.96
N ASP A 420 18.51 -13.45 -6.01
CA ASP A 420 19.61 -13.95 -5.21
C ASP A 420 19.22 -15.14 -4.31
N GLN A 421 17.96 -15.16 -3.83
CA GLN A 421 17.45 -16.23 -2.95
C GLN A 421 16.95 -17.43 -3.76
N SER A 422 16.32 -17.19 -4.90
CA SER A 422 15.73 -18.23 -5.75
C SER A 422 16.71 -18.86 -6.72
N HIS A 423 17.87 -18.22 -6.94
CA HIS A 423 18.85 -18.56 -7.98
C HIS A 423 18.22 -18.64 -9.39
N ARG A 424 17.17 -17.84 -9.61
CA ARG A 424 16.48 -17.72 -10.90
C ARG A 424 16.45 -16.26 -11.31
N PRO A 425 16.93 -15.91 -12.52
CA PRO A 425 16.86 -14.53 -13.00
C PRO A 425 15.39 -14.08 -13.10
N GLY A 426 15.10 -12.87 -12.63
CA GLY A 426 13.79 -12.27 -12.71
C GLY A 426 13.38 -12.07 -14.17
N ILE A 427 12.10 -12.12 -14.47
CA ILE A 427 11.58 -11.99 -15.83
C ILE A 427 10.37 -11.04 -15.82
N TYR A 428 10.45 -9.97 -16.62
CA TYR A 428 9.29 -9.15 -16.97
C TYR A 428 8.57 -9.76 -18.18
N VAL A 429 7.26 -10.02 -18.06
CA VAL A 429 6.47 -10.57 -19.17
C VAL A 429 5.42 -9.54 -19.62
N PRO A 430 5.48 -9.03 -20.86
CA PRO A 430 4.47 -8.10 -21.37
C PRO A 430 3.06 -8.72 -21.34
N ARG A 431 2.07 -7.94 -20.92
CA ARG A 431 0.67 -8.37 -20.80
C ARG A 431 0.14 -9.03 -22.08
N GLN A 432 0.43 -8.43 -23.23
CA GLN A 432 -0.01 -8.98 -24.52
C GLN A 432 0.52 -10.40 -24.76
N LYS A 433 1.79 -10.65 -24.39
CA LYS A 433 2.43 -11.96 -24.52
C LYS A 433 1.79 -12.98 -23.58
N THR A 434 1.51 -12.55 -22.33
CA THR A 434 0.77 -13.41 -21.38
C THR A 434 -0.59 -13.84 -21.92
N VAL A 435 -1.34 -12.90 -22.50
CA VAL A 435 -2.65 -13.20 -23.10
C VAL A 435 -2.52 -14.17 -24.30
N GLU A 436 -1.57 -13.92 -25.22
CA GLU A 436 -1.32 -14.79 -26.37
C GLU A 436 -0.97 -16.21 -25.96
N ASP A 437 -0.02 -16.36 -25.05
CA ASP A 437 0.40 -17.67 -24.56
C ASP A 437 -0.73 -18.39 -23.80
N THR A 438 -1.54 -17.67 -23.04
CA THR A 438 -2.73 -18.22 -22.39
C THR A 438 -3.75 -18.75 -23.41
N VAL A 439 -4.03 -18.00 -24.48
CA VAL A 439 -4.93 -18.46 -25.55
C VAL A 439 -4.40 -19.76 -26.20
N ARG A 440 -3.11 -19.87 -26.47
CA ARG A 440 -2.49 -21.07 -27.04
C ARG A 440 -2.59 -22.27 -26.10
N ILE A 441 -2.38 -22.05 -24.78
CA ILE A 441 -2.56 -23.09 -23.76
C ILE A 441 -4.02 -23.56 -23.74
N LEU A 442 -4.98 -22.65 -23.76
CA LEU A 442 -6.41 -22.94 -23.77
C LEU A 442 -6.84 -23.68 -25.05
N ALA A 443 -6.22 -23.36 -26.18
CA ALA A 443 -6.46 -24.07 -27.47
C ALA A 443 -5.90 -25.51 -27.49
N GLY A 444 -5.05 -25.89 -26.52
CA GLY A 444 -4.47 -27.24 -26.41
C GLY A 444 -3.19 -27.45 -27.21
N GLU A 445 -2.53 -26.39 -27.68
CA GLU A 445 -1.27 -26.52 -28.44
C GLU A 445 -0.17 -27.25 -27.64
N PHE A 446 -0.27 -27.25 -26.34
CA PHE A 446 0.73 -27.79 -25.41
C PHE A 446 0.28 -29.06 -24.68
N ASP A 447 -0.80 -29.72 -25.12
CA ASP A 447 -1.32 -30.93 -24.46
C ASP A 447 -0.32 -32.11 -24.45
N ASN A 448 0.68 -32.08 -25.34
CA ASN A 448 1.76 -33.09 -25.43
C ASN A 448 2.92 -32.82 -24.46
N TYR A 449 2.96 -31.63 -23.79
CA TYR A 449 4.00 -31.29 -22.84
C TYR A 449 3.63 -31.74 -21.41
N THR A 450 4.62 -31.84 -20.52
CA THR A 450 4.37 -32.06 -19.09
C THR A 450 4.09 -30.74 -18.39
N PRO A 451 3.21 -30.70 -17.39
CA PRO A 451 2.95 -29.46 -16.66
C PRO A 451 4.22 -28.82 -16.06
N ASP A 452 5.18 -29.61 -15.60
CA ASP A 452 6.40 -29.14 -14.93
C ASP A 452 7.33 -28.33 -15.85
N GLU A 453 7.24 -28.55 -17.18
CA GLU A 453 8.01 -27.75 -18.14
C GLU A 453 7.60 -26.26 -18.13
N PHE A 454 6.40 -25.95 -17.63
CA PHE A 454 5.83 -24.60 -17.56
C PHE A 454 6.14 -23.87 -16.24
N LEU A 455 6.79 -24.54 -15.27
CA LEU A 455 7.15 -23.89 -14.01
C LEU A 455 8.22 -22.82 -14.22
N TYR A 456 7.92 -21.61 -13.75
CA TYR A 456 8.85 -20.48 -13.73
C TYR A 456 9.45 -20.12 -15.09
N ILE A 457 8.70 -20.29 -16.16
CA ILE A 457 9.07 -19.75 -17.49
C ILE A 457 8.50 -18.34 -17.67
N GLY A 458 9.13 -17.54 -18.51
CA GLY A 458 8.60 -16.23 -18.92
C GLY A 458 7.45 -16.39 -19.92
N THR A 459 7.78 -16.86 -21.12
CA THR A 459 6.85 -17.08 -22.23
C THR A 459 6.93 -18.52 -22.72
N THR A 460 5.95 -18.95 -23.53
CA THR A 460 5.97 -20.30 -24.13
C THR A 460 7.15 -20.50 -25.08
N GLU A 461 7.78 -19.44 -25.58
CA GLU A 461 8.99 -19.50 -26.40
C GLU A 461 10.18 -20.11 -25.65
N ASN A 462 10.23 -19.92 -24.30
CA ASN A 462 11.28 -20.48 -23.46
C ASN A 462 11.24 -22.02 -23.36
N LEU A 463 10.12 -22.67 -23.74
CA LEU A 463 10.02 -24.14 -23.75
C LEU A 463 11.00 -24.81 -24.71
N HIS A 464 11.26 -24.18 -25.86
CA HIS A 464 12.22 -24.70 -26.84
C HIS A 464 13.67 -24.62 -26.35
N ALA A 465 14.00 -23.58 -25.58
CA ALA A 465 15.33 -23.39 -25.02
C ALA A 465 15.70 -24.40 -23.89
N LYS A 466 14.69 -25.00 -23.24
CA LYS A 466 14.92 -26.03 -22.20
C LYS A 466 15.14 -27.45 -22.78
N ARG A 467 14.83 -27.65 -24.08
CA ARG A 467 14.98 -28.96 -24.76
C ARG A 467 16.25 -29.08 -25.61
N THR A 468 16.98 -27.98 -25.82
CA THR A 468 18.31 -27.94 -26.42
C THR A 468 19.37 -27.84 -25.34
#